data_6dada8b690d071b8b75974378d4b0942
#
_entry.id   6dada8b690d071b8b75974378d4b0942
#
_cell.length_a   1.000
_cell.length_b   1.000
_cell.length_c   1.000
_cell.angle_alpha   90.00
_cell.angle_beta   90.00
_cell.angle_gamma   90.00
#
_symmetry.space_group_name_H-M   'P 1'
#
loop_
_entity.id
_entity.type
_entity.pdbx_description
1 polymer ?
#
loop_
_entity_poly.entity_id
_entity_poly.type
_entity_poly.pdbx_seq_one_letter_code
_entity_poly.pdbx_strand_id
1 'polypeptide(L)'
;MQSEKIIERIVSWLKDYAEKAGVKGYVIGVSGGVDSGVVSTLCAMTGLKVLALEMPIRQQKDQVSRALEHIEFLKNKFPNVEGFSVDLNEPFEALYKTFDVKDDEFPAEKLAFANTRSR
;
A
#
# COMPACT_ATOMS: atom_id res chain seq x y z
N MET A 1 -6.82 27.94 3.79
CA MET A 1 -7.58 27.28 2.73
C MET A 1 -8.36 26.10 3.28
N GLN A 2 -9.49 25.78 2.68
CA GLN A 2 -10.31 24.63 3.12
C GLN A 2 -9.59 23.30 3.01
N SER A 3 -8.74 23.14 2.00
CA SER A 3 -7.97 21.89 1.81
C SER A 3 -7.01 21.62 2.97
N GLU A 4 -6.35 22.64 3.48
CA GLU A 4 -5.46 22.50 4.63
C GLU A 4 -6.22 22.07 5.88
N LYS A 5 -7.40 22.65 6.11
CA LYS A 5 -8.26 22.27 7.24
C LYS A 5 -8.78 20.85 7.12
N ILE A 6 -9.09 20.41 5.91
CA ILE A 6 -9.52 19.03 5.64
C ILE A 6 -8.37 18.06 5.95
N ILE A 7 -7.16 18.37 5.50
CA ILE A 7 -5.97 17.56 5.76
C ILE A 7 -5.72 17.46 7.27
N GLU A 8 -5.73 18.58 7.96
CA GLU A 8 -5.53 18.61 9.42
C GLU A 8 -6.58 17.76 10.15
N ARG A 9 -7.82 17.82 9.71
CA ARG A 9 -8.92 17.05 10.31
C ARG A 9 -8.72 15.56 10.10
N ILE A 10 -8.33 15.14 8.90
CA ILE A 10 -8.08 13.73 8.58
C ILE A 10 -6.89 13.21 9.38
N VAL A 11 -5.80 13.97 9.42
CA VAL A 11 -4.60 13.59 10.17
C VAL A 11 -4.92 13.46 11.67
N SER A 12 -5.66 14.41 12.22
CA SER A 12 -6.10 14.36 13.60
C SER A 12 -6.98 13.15 13.89
N TRP A 13 -7.90 12.85 12.98
CA TRP A 13 -8.78 11.68 13.09
C TRP A 13 -7.98 10.37 13.07
N LEU A 14 -7.02 10.26 12.16
CA LEU A 14 -6.15 9.08 12.07
C LEU A 14 -5.38 8.88 13.37
N LYS A 15 -4.81 9.96 13.89
CA LYS A 15 -4.02 9.90 15.12
C LYS A 15 -4.90 9.47 16.31
N ASP A 16 -6.07 10.06 16.45
CA ASP A 16 -7.02 9.72 17.51
C ASP A 16 -7.47 8.27 17.41
N TYR A 17 -7.74 7.81 16.20
CA TYR A 17 -8.14 6.42 15.96
C TYR A 17 -7.06 5.44 16.43
N ALA A 18 -5.80 5.70 16.07
CA ALA A 18 -4.69 4.86 16.50
C ALA A 18 -4.53 4.84 18.01
N GLU A 19 -4.66 6.00 18.66
CA GLU A 19 -4.56 6.11 20.11
C GLU A 19 -5.69 5.32 20.82
N LYS A 20 -6.92 5.45 20.31
CA LYS A 20 -8.08 4.73 20.86
C LYS A 20 -7.98 3.23 20.65
N ALA A 21 -7.40 2.81 19.53
CA ALA A 21 -7.18 1.40 19.24
C ALA A 21 -6.00 0.80 20.01
N GLY A 22 -5.19 1.64 20.66
CA GLY A 22 -4.03 1.20 21.40
C GLY A 22 -2.87 0.75 20.53
N VAL A 23 -2.82 1.21 19.28
CA VAL A 23 -1.74 0.86 18.34
C VAL A 23 -0.76 2.02 18.21
N LYS A 24 0.47 1.70 17.79
CA LYS A 24 1.57 2.67 17.76
C LYS A 24 1.78 3.30 16.39
N GLY A 25 1.09 2.84 15.38
CA GLY A 25 1.29 3.35 14.03
C GLY A 25 0.46 2.61 12.99
N TYR A 26 0.89 2.73 11.74
CA TYR A 26 0.16 2.25 10.57
C TYR A 26 1.04 1.38 9.69
N VAL A 27 0.43 0.39 9.07
CA VAL A 27 1.03 -0.36 7.96
C VAL A 27 0.20 -0.04 6.73
N ILE A 28 0.85 0.39 5.66
CA ILE A 28 0.15 0.82 4.45
C ILE A 28 0.84 0.24 3.21
N GLY A 29 0.06 -0.36 2.32
CA GLY A 29 0.55 -0.79 1.02
C GLY A 29 0.61 0.38 0.06
N VAL A 30 1.72 0.53 -0.64
CA VAL A 30 1.92 1.59 -1.64
C VAL A 30 1.98 0.94 -3.01
N SER A 31 1.01 1.26 -3.86
CA SER A 31 0.84 0.64 -5.16
C SER A 31 1.42 1.44 -6.34
N GLY A 32 1.83 2.67 -6.09
CA GLY A 32 2.20 3.62 -7.15
C GLY A 32 1.02 4.42 -7.68
N GLY A 33 -0.20 4.16 -7.22
CA GLY A 33 -1.39 4.93 -7.56
C GLY A 33 -1.58 6.12 -6.64
N VAL A 34 -2.49 7.01 -7.03
CA VAL A 34 -2.77 8.26 -6.32
C VAL A 34 -3.36 7.99 -4.94
N ASP A 35 -4.28 7.04 -4.83
CA ASP A 35 -4.98 6.77 -3.56
C ASP A 35 -4.02 6.32 -2.46
N SER A 36 -3.16 5.34 -2.76
CA SER A 36 -2.17 4.88 -1.78
C SER A 36 -1.13 5.95 -1.47
N GLY A 37 -0.80 6.79 -2.46
CA GLY A 37 0.10 7.92 -2.27
C GLY A 37 -0.45 8.94 -1.28
N VAL A 38 -1.72 9.29 -1.42
CA VAL A 38 -2.39 10.23 -0.53
C VAL A 38 -2.52 9.65 0.88
N VAL A 39 -3.01 8.41 1.00
CA VAL A 39 -3.24 7.78 2.31
C VAL A 39 -1.93 7.61 3.06
N SER A 40 -0.88 7.13 2.40
CA SER A 40 0.43 6.94 3.04
C SER A 40 1.02 8.27 3.53
N THR A 41 0.85 9.34 2.76
CA THR A 41 1.31 10.67 3.16
C THR A 41 0.54 11.18 4.38
N LEU A 42 -0.77 11.02 4.40
CA LEU A 42 -1.60 11.42 5.54
C LEU A 42 -1.21 10.65 6.81
N CYS A 43 -0.97 9.35 6.68
CA CYS A 43 -0.49 8.54 7.81
C CYS A 43 0.87 9.04 8.32
N ALA A 44 1.79 9.37 7.42
CA ALA A 44 3.09 9.92 7.79
C ALA A 44 2.97 11.24 8.55
N MET A 45 2.01 12.07 8.17
CA MET A 45 1.78 13.38 8.80
C MET A 45 1.27 13.27 10.24
N THR A 46 0.78 12.11 10.67
CA THR A 46 0.35 11.90 12.05
C THR A 46 1.52 11.93 13.05
N GLY A 47 2.74 11.73 12.57
CA GLY A 47 3.92 11.59 13.44
C GLY A 47 4.08 10.22 14.07
N LEU A 48 3.10 9.34 13.91
CA LEU A 48 3.18 7.96 14.40
C LEU A 48 4.01 7.11 13.43
N LYS A 49 4.44 5.95 13.89
CA LYS A 49 5.23 5.05 13.03
C LYS A 49 4.42 4.62 11.82
N VAL A 50 5.04 4.64 10.66
CA VAL A 50 4.42 4.20 9.41
C VAL A 50 5.36 3.20 8.74
N LEU A 51 4.84 2.02 8.46
CA LEU A 51 5.52 1.01 7.66
C LEU A 51 4.88 1.01 6.27
N ALA A 52 5.61 1.51 5.30
CA ALA A 52 5.17 1.57 3.92
C ALA A 52 5.68 0.34 3.16
N LEU A 53 4.78 -0.44 2.62
CA LEU A 53 5.10 -1.69 1.94
C LEU A 53 4.83 -1.58 0.44
N GLU A 54 5.81 -1.94 -0.35
CA GLU A 54 5.64 -2.17 -1.76
C GLU A 54 5.61 -3.70 -1.94
N MET A 55 4.50 -4.20 -2.52
CA MET A 55 4.25 -5.64 -2.63
C MET A 55 3.86 -5.99 -4.06
N PRO A 56 4.83 -6.05 -4.99
CA PRO A 56 4.51 -6.29 -6.39
C PRO A 56 4.01 -7.72 -6.63
N ILE A 57 2.89 -7.82 -7.39
CA ILE A 57 2.37 -9.07 -7.92
C ILE A 57 2.06 -8.82 -9.40
N ARG A 58 2.93 -9.29 -10.32
CA ARG A 58 2.75 -9.14 -11.77
C ARG A 58 2.41 -7.70 -12.20
N GLN A 59 2.94 -6.71 -11.49
CA GLN A 59 2.71 -5.31 -11.81
C GLN A 59 3.70 -4.81 -12.85
N GLN A 60 3.31 -3.73 -13.54
CA GLN A 60 4.17 -3.08 -14.52
C GLN A 60 5.35 -2.39 -13.83
N LYS A 61 6.50 -2.33 -14.52
CA LYS A 61 7.72 -1.75 -13.97
C LYS A 61 7.58 -0.29 -13.59
N ASP A 62 6.86 0.50 -14.39
CA ASP A 62 6.63 1.92 -14.12
C ASP A 62 5.79 2.12 -12.85
N GLN A 63 4.82 1.26 -12.60
CA GLN A 63 4.00 1.29 -11.39
C GLN A 63 4.83 0.96 -10.16
N VAL A 64 5.69 -0.07 -10.23
CA VAL A 64 6.63 -0.42 -9.17
C VAL A 64 7.60 0.72 -8.90
N SER A 65 8.14 1.34 -9.94
CA SER A 65 9.04 2.50 -9.81
C SER A 65 8.38 3.66 -9.09
N ARG A 66 7.12 3.98 -9.43
CA ARG A 66 6.38 5.07 -8.77
C ARG A 66 6.17 4.77 -7.29
N ALA A 67 5.86 3.51 -6.95
CA ALA A 67 5.69 3.11 -5.56
C ALA A 67 6.98 3.30 -4.76
N LEU A 68 8.09 2.83 -5.31
CA LEU A 68 9.40 2.96 -4.65
C LEU A 68 9.86 4.41 -4.52
N GLU A 69 9.64 5.23 -5.55
CA GLU A 69 9.94 6.65 -5.50
C GLU A 69 9.13 7.37 -4.43
N HIS A 70 7.85 7.03 -4.31
CA HIS A 70 6.99 7.61 -3.31
C HIS A 70 7.43 7.23 -1.89
N ILE A 71 7.80 5.97 -1.68
CA ILE A 71 8.30 5.50 -0.38
C ILE A 71 9.60 6.24 -0.02
N GLU A 72 10.52 6.40 -0.97
CA GLU A 72 11.74 7.17 -0.73
C GLU A 72 11.44 8.63 -0.41
N PHE A 73 10.50 9.25 -1.11
CA PHE A 73 10.05 10.60 -0.80
C PHE A 73 9.55 10.71 0.65
N LEU A 74 8.72 9.76 1.07
CA LEU A 74 8.18 9.75 2.43
C LEU A 74 9.29 9.56 3.48
N LYS A 75 10.20 8.64 3.24
CA LYS A 75 11.32 8.37 4.15
C LYS A 75 12.22 9.60 4.33
N ASN A 76 12.45 10.33 3.26
CA ASN A 76 13.28 11.53 3.29
C ASN A 76 12.58 12.69 4.00
N LYS A 77 11.27 12.80 3.85
CA LYS A 77 10.51 13.91 4.41
C LYS A 77 10.05 13.65 5.85
N PHE A 78 9.75 12.40 6.17
CA PHE A 78 9.19 12.03 7.48
C PHE A 78 10.08 10.98 8.16
N PRO A 79 10.70 11.33 9.31
CA PRO A 79 11.59 10.38 10.01
C PRO A 79 10.86 9.18 10.63
N ASN A 80 9.53 9.25 10.73
CA ASN A 80 8.70 8.19 11.29
C ASN A 80 8.29 7.12 10.27
N VAL A 81 8.73 7.24 9.02
CA VAL A 81 8.39 6.30 7.95
C VAL A 81 9.52 5.32 7.70
N GLU A 82 9.20 4.04 7.70
CA GLU A 82 10.08 2.96 7.23
C GLU A 82 9.46 2.34 5.98
N GLY A 83 10.30 1.87 5.07
CA GLY A 83 9.86 1.29 3.82
C GLY A 83 10.42 -0.11 3.61
N PHE A 84 9.60 -1.01 3.10
CA PHE A 84 10.00 -2.37 2.74
C PHE A 84 9.41 -2.76 1.41
N SER A 85 10.15 -3.57 0.66
CA SER A 85 9.66 -4.18 -0.57
C SER A 85 9.54 -5.68 -0.32
N VAL A 86 8.36 -6.24 -0.57
CA VAL A 86 8.09 -7.68 -0.42
C VAL A 86 7.58 -8.19 -1.75
N ASP A 87 8.39 -8.98 -2.43
CA ASP A 87 8.03 -9.56 -3.73
C ASP A 87 7.04 -10.70 -3.52
N LEU A 88 5.81 -10.52 -3.99
CA LEU A 88 4.75 -11.53 -3.90
C LEU A 88 4.56 -12.32 -5.19
N ASN A 89 5.43 -12.13 -6.20
CA ASN A 89 5.31 -12.86 -7.47
C ASN A 89 5.50 -14.36 -7.29
N GLU A 90 6.48 -14.78 -6.50
CA GLU A 90 6.74 -16.20 -6.27
C GLU A 90 5.59 -16.92 -5.56
N PRO A 91 5.08 -16.42 -4.41
CA PRO A 91 3.89 -17.02 -3.80
C PRO A 91 2.67 -17.02 -4.72
N PHE A 92 2.47 -15.96 -5.49
CA PHE A 92 1.36 -15.86 -6.44
C PHE A 92 1.49 -16.92 -7.53
N GLU A 93 2.68 -17.08 -8.10
CA GLU A 93 2.93 -18.09 -9.15
C GLU A 93 2.72 -19.51 -8.62
N ALA A 94 3.16 -19.79 -7.39
CA ALA A 94 2.94 -21.07 -6.74
C ALA A 94 1.44 -21.35 -6.57
N LEU A 95 0.68 -20.37 -6.13
CA LEU A 95 -0.76 -20.48 -5.97
C LEU A 95 -1.45 -20.71 -7.33
N TYR A 96 -1.04 -19.95 -8.34
CA TYR A 96 -1.57 -20.05 -9.69
C TYR A 96 -1.35 -21.44 -10.26
N LYS A 97 -0.15 -22.00 -10.11
CA LYS A 97 0.18 -23.34 -10.57
C LYS A 97 -0.60 -24.43 -9.84
N THR A 98 -0.84 -24.22 -8.53
CA THR A 98 -1.58 -25.17 -7.69
C THR A 98 -2.98 -25.40 -8.23
N PHE A 99 -3.62 -24.36 -8.74
CA PHE A 99 -4.97 -24.46 -9.31
C PHE A 99 -4.99 -24.78 -10.80
N ASP A 100 -3.83 -24.86 -11.44
CA ASP A 100 -3.69 -25.19 -12.88
C ASP A 100 -4.60 -24.34 -13.77
N VAL A 101 -4.65 -23.02 -13.48
CA VAL A 101 -5.50 -22.08 -14.21
C VAL A 101 -4.81 -21.64 -15.49
N LYS A 102 -5.55 -21.66 -16.59
CA LYS A 102 -5.08 -21.16 -17.90
C LYS A 102 -5.71 -19.80 -18.18
N ASP A 103 -4.95 -18.95 -18.89
CA ASP A 103 -5.36 -17.56 -19.13
C ASP A 103 -6.68 -17.43 -19.90
N ASP A 104 -7.05 -18.43 -20.71
CA ASP A 104 -8.26 -18.44 -21.51
C ASP A 104 -9.42 -19.24 -20.89
N GLU A 105 -9.23 -19.74 -19.66
CA GLU A 105 -10.28 -20.45 -18.94
C GLU A 105 -11.24 -19.51 -18.21
N PHE A 106 -12.12 -20.06 -17.44
CA PHE A 106 -13.31 -19.43 -16.85
C PHE A 106 -13.07 -18.06 -16.25
N PRO A 107 -13.91 -17.05 -16.56
CA PRO A 107 -13.78 -15.69 -15.99
C PRO A 107 -13.78 -15.65 -14.46
N ALA A 108 -14.49 -16.58 -13.82
CA ALA A 108 -14.54 -16.66 -12.35
C ALA A 108 -13.15 -16.97 -11.75
N GLU A 109 -12.36 -17.82 -12.42
CA GLU A 109 -11.01 -18.15 -11.98
C GLU A 109 -10.08 -16.96 -12.10
N LYS A 110 -10.17 -16.22 -13.21
CA LYS A 110 -9.40 -15.00 -13.42
C LYS A 110 -9.73 -13.94 -12.37
N LEU A 111 -11.00 -13.82 -12.02
CA LEU A 111 -11.46 -12.89 -10.99
C LEU A 111 -10.90 -13.27 -9.62
N ALA A 112 -10.88 -14.56 -9.30
CA ALA A 112 -10.32 -15.05 -8.03
C ALA A 112 -8.84 -14.71 -7.91
N PHE A 113 -8.06 -14.88 -8.96
CA PHE A 113 -6.62 -14.52 -8.97
C PHE A 113 -6.41 -13.02 -8.95
N ALA A 114 -7.26 -12.24 -9.60
CA ALA A 114 -7.21 -10.78 -9.51
C ALA A 114 -7.45 -10.31 -8.07
N ASN A 115 -8.39 -10.93 -7.38
CA ASN A 115 -8.65 -10.62 -5.96
C ASN A 115 -7.47 -11.02 -5.07
N THR A 116 -6.80 -12.13 -5.36
CA THR A 116 -5.60 -12.54 -4.65
C THR A 116 -4.48 -11.52 -4.85
N ARG A 117 -4.32 -10.99 -6.06
CA ARG A 117 -3.32 -9.96 -6.35
C ARG A 117 -3.57 -8.66 -5.59
N SER A 118 -4.83 -8.34 -5.32
CA SER A 118 -5.17 -7.10 -4.62
C SER A 118 -4.87 -7.15 -3.11
N ARG A 119 -4.40 -8.29 -2.62
CA ARG A 119 -4.02 -8.48 -1.21
C ARG A 119 -2.53 -8.36 -1.02
#